data_497876143a2eaaf334e5d397f580dd78
#
_entry.id   497876143a2eaaf334e5d397f580dd78
#
_cell.length_a   1.000
_cell.length_b   1.000
_cell.length_c   1.000
_cell.angle_alpha   90.00
_cell.angle_beta   90.00
_cell.angle_gamma   90.00
#
_symmetry.space_group_name_H-M   'P 1'
#
loop_
_entity.id
_entity.type
_entity.pdbx_description
1 polymer ?
#
loop_
_entity_poly.entity_id
_entity_poly.type
_entity_poly.pdbx_seq_one_letter_code
_entity_poly.pdbx_strand_id
1 'polypeptide(L)'
;MKLRTCTSIAALALAGFAAPAFADSYPGEYNGPYIAVSGGLATHDNHGGNRDTVVFDTNRDGSYDNGVLTSTGGNAFANGFCNGAATAPTDPGTGTVCTPDHDAADYAVRLGYDARFGNLVAGVLVEGSKNDATDSTTAFSTTPASYTFTRGLDYAISARARLGFAPGNRGLMYVTGGPSYAKLNHTFTTTNTVNSFTQVNPDKMVWGWQAGGGAEVVLGGGVTLGMEYLYNRYRDRDYYVQVGPGTAGATNPFVLSGGAGGVYAVQQDPNYDFHTFRAVLGFRF
;
A
#
# COMPACT_ATOMS: atom_id res chain seq x y z
N MET A 1 -30.25 2.03 -6.12
CA MET A 1 -29.59 1.07 -5.23
C MET A 1 -29.42 -0.22 -6.00
N LYS A 2 -28.25 -0.42 -6.63
CA LYS A 2 -27.88 -1.66 -7.32
C LYS A 2 -26.56 -2.13 -6.72
N LEU A 3 -26.67 -3.15 -5.87
CA LEU A 3 -25.54 -3.91 -5.36
C LEU A 3 -24.82 -4.56 -6.56
N ARG A 4 -23.58 -4.16 -6.83
CA ARG A 4 -22.68 -4.92 -7.70
C ARG A 4 -21.84 -5.82 -6.79
N THR A 5 -22.27 -7.05 -6.66
CA THR A 5 -21.49 -8.14 -6.10
C THR A 5 -20.35 -8.47 -7.07
N CYS A 6 -19.14 -8.02 -6.78
CA CYS A 6 -17.93 -8.54 -7.40
C CYS A 6 -17.56 -9.85 -6.71
N THR A 7 -18.09 -10.95 -7.21
CA THR A 7 -17.67 -12.29 -6.82
C THR A 7 -16.51 -12.70 -7.73
N SER A 8 -15.29 -12.32 -7.37
CA SER A 8 -14.08 -12.89 -7.96
C SER A 8 -13.68 -14.08 -7.11
N ILE A 9 -14.28 -15.23 -7.37
CA ILE A 9 -13.79 -16.52 -6.85
C ILE A 9 -12.55 -16.84 -7.67
N ALA A 10 -11.36 -16.55 -7.10
CA ALA A 10 -10.12 -17.12 -7.59
C ALA A 10 -10.12 -18.60 -7.27
N ALA A 11 -10.51 -19.44 -8.22
CA ALA A 11 -10.34 -20.88 -8.15
C ALA A 11 -8.83 -21.17 -8.13
N LEU A 12 -8.28 -21.44 -6.93
CA LEU A 12 -6.93 -21.92 -6.75
C LEU A 12 -6.90 -23.36 -7.32
N ALA A 13 -6.42 -23.50 -8.55
CA ALA A 13 -6.06 -24.80 -9.10
C ALA A 13 -4.86 -25.32 -8.29
N LEU A 14 -5.10 -26.20 -7.32
CA LEU A 14 -4.06 -27.04 -6.73
C LEU A 14 -3.57 -27.99 -7.83
N ALA A 15 -2.60 -27.52 -8.62
CA ALA A 15 -1.80 -28.40 -9.45
C ALA A 15 -1.06 -29.32 -8.49
N GLY A 16 -1.38 -30.62 -8.53
CA GLY A 16 -0.71 -31.62 -7.75
C GLY A 16 0.78 -31.66 -8.11
N PHE A 17 1.58 -31.03 -7.32
CA PHE A 17 3.02 -31.25 -7.32
C PHE A 17 3.23 -32.63 -6.69
N ALA A 18 3.64 -33.60 -7.51
CA ALA A 18 4.20 -34.85 -7.01
C ALA A 18 5.46 -34.47 -6.21
N ALA A 19 5.32 -34.40 -4.89
CA ALA A 19 6.43 -34.18 -4.00
C ALA A 19 7.38 -35.37 -4.14
N PRO A 20 8.68 -35.18 -4.38
CA PRO A 20 9.63 -36.26 -4.22
C PRO A 20 9.51 -36.72 -2.76
N ALA A 21 9.35 -38.05 -2.58
CA ALA A 21 9.32 -38.67 -1.27
C ALA A 21 10.68 -38.44 -0.59
N PHE A 22 10.79 -37.37 0.18
CA PHE A 22 11.84 -37.25 1.19
C PHE A 22 11.32 -37.94 2.43
N ALA A 23 11.75 -39.22 2.56
CA ALA A 23 11.49 -40.04 3.70
C ALA A 23 12.07 -39.45 4.97
N ASP A 24 11.31 -39.59 6.07
CA ASP A 24 11.72 -39.41 7.46
C ASP A 24 12.03 -37.99 7.96
N SER A 25 11.10 -37.04 7.76
CA SER A 25 10.97 -35.89 8.68
C SER A 25 9.69 -36.08 9.48
N TYR A 26 9.81 -36.15 10.79
CA TYR A 26 8.65 -36.22 11.67
C TYR A 26 7.75 -34.98 11.43
N PRO A 27 6.44 -35.16 11.12
CA PRO A 27 5.52 -34.05 11.01
C PRO A 27 5.49 -33.29 12.34
N GLY A 28 6.05 -32.08 12.38
CA GLY A 28 6.13 -31.29 13.60
C GLY A 28 7.48 -30.64 13.86
N GLU A 29 8.51 -31.05 13.18
CA GLU A 29 9.81 -30.41 13.26
C GLU A 29 9.87 -29.30 12.20
N TYR A 30 9.81 -28.05 12.54
CA TYR A 30 9.97 -26.89 11.64
C TYR A 30 11.29 -26.96 10.87
N ASN A 31 11.43 -27.97 10.02
CA ASN A 31 12.60 -28.29 9.21
C ASN A 31 12.16 -28.79 7.83
N GLY A 32 12.66 -28.19 6.75
CA GLY A 32 12.30 -28.56 5.39
C GLY A 32 11.45 -27.52 4.66
N PRO A 33 11.02 -27.85 3.43
CA PRO A 33 10.20 -26.95 2.61
C PRO A 33 8.75 -26.90 3.10
N TYR A 34 8.09 -25.77 2.82
CA TYR A 34 6.67 -25.59 3.08
C TYR A 34 6.01 -24.67 2.06
N ILE A 35 4.72 -24.83 1.91
CA ILE A 35 3.83 -23.91 1.22
C ILE A 35 2.80 -23.40 2.21
N ALA A 36 2.39 -22.14 2.10
CA ALA A 36 1.30 -21.62 2.91
C ALA A 36 0.47 -20.59 2.13
N VAL A 37 -0.79 -20.51 2.52
CA VAL A 37 -1.71 -19.44 2.13
C VAL A 37 -2.05 -18.62 3.35
N SER A 38 -2.30 -17.33 3.15
CA SER A 38 -2.74 -16.46 4.24
C SER A 38 -3.86 -15.54 3.78
N GLY A 39 -4.71 -15.17 4.74
CA GLY A 39 -5.76 -14.20 4.54
C GLY A 39 -5.95 -13.36 5.81
N GLY A 40 -6.33 -12.11 5.65
CA GLY A 40 -6.46 -11.19 6.76
C GLY A 40 -6.90 -9.81 6.35
N LEU A 41 -6.45 -8.81 7.09
CA LEU A 41 -6.78 -7.40 6.88
C LEU A 41 -5.50 -6.59 6.69
N ALA A 42 -5.55 -5.66 5.75
CA ALA A 42 -4.58 -4.58 5.59
C ALA A 42 -5.21 -3.29 6.13
N THR A 43 -4.50 -2.59 7.00
CA THR A 43 -4.94 -1.33 7.61
C THR A 43 -3.89 -0.26 7.37
N HIS A 44 -4.32 0.94 6.99
CA HIS A 44 -3.45 2.11 6.92
C HIS A 44 -3.41 2.82 8.25
N ASP A 45 -2.24 3.35 8.62
CA ASP A 45 -2.15 4.33 9.68
C ASP A 45 -2.76 5.65 9.16
N ASN A 46 -3.96 5.96 9.64
CA ASN A 46 -4.52 7.29 9.47
C ASN A 46 -3.68 8.28 10.28
N HIS A 47 -2.53 8.65 9.76
CA HIS A 47 -1.69 9.69 10.35
C HIS A 47 -2.40 11.04 10.18
N GLY A 48 -3.36 11.33 11.04
CA GLY A 48 -3.93 12.67 11.17
C GLY A 48 -2.83 13.64 11.55
N GLY A 49 -2.14 14.20 10.57
CA GLY A 49 -1.03 15.10 10.78
C GLY A 49 -0.58 15.79 9.50
N ASN A 50 0.42 16.68 9.60
CA ASN A 50 0.97 17.49 8.52
C ASN A 50 1.57 16.73 7.31
N ARG A 51 1.40 15.42 7.21
CA ARG A 51 1.91 14.60 6.11
C ARG A 51 0.88 14.31 5.02
N ASP A 52 -0.42 14.37 5.38
CA ASP A 52 -1.51 14.13 4.43
C ASP A 52 -1.86 15.43 3.70
N THR A 53 -0.86 15.98 3.01
CA THR A 53 -0.96 17.20 2.22
C THR A 53 -0.52 16.95 0.79
N VAL A 54 -0.97 17.82 -0.09
CA VAL A 54 -0.50 17.90 -1.47
C VAL A 54 0.50 19.05 -1.56
N VAL A 55 1.64 18.79 -2.15
CA VAL A 55 2.71 19.78 -2.37
C VAL A 55 2.91 20.02 -3.86
N PHE A 56 3.45 21.19 -4.17
CA PHE A 56 3.52 21.68 -5.53
C PHE A 56 4.96 22.06 -5.90
N ASP A 57 5.30 21.80 -7.16
CA ASP A 57 6.49 22.32 -7.82
C ASP A 57 6.01 23.22 -8.99
N THR A 58 6.08 24.54 -8.81
CA THR A 58 5.57 25.52 -9.79
C THR A 58 6.63 25.94 -10.78
N ASN A 59 7.91 25.81 -10.45
CA ASN A 59 9.05 26.15 -11.31
C ASN A 59 9.66 24.93 -12.01
N ARG A 60 9.22 23.70 -11.61
CA ARG A 60 9.64 22.41 -12.17
C ARG A 60 11.13 22.12 -12.01
N ASP A 61 11.69 22.51 -10.88
CA ASP A 61 13.08 22.22 -10.51
C ASP A 61 13.26 20.88 -9.77
N GLY A 62 12.14 20.17 -9.52
CA GLY A 62 12.12 18.90 -8.79
C GLY A 62 11.97 19.06 -7.28
N SER A 63 11.81 20.29 -6.79
CA SER A 63 11.56 20.60 -5.38
C SER A 63 10.09 20.96 -5.18
N TYR A 64 9.40 20.23 -4.33
CA TYR A 64 7.97 20.45 -4.05
C TYR A 64 7.81 21.36 -2.83
N ASP A 65 8.35 22.57 -2.90
CA ASP A 65 8.35 23.56 -1.82
C ASP A 65 7.64 24.87 -2.19
N ASN A 66 7.01 24.91 -3.36
CA ASN A 66 6.38 26.11 -3.88
C ASN A 66 4.89 26.18 -3.53
N GLY A 67 4.38 27.40 -3.35
CA GLY A 67 2.95 27.66 -3.20
C GLY A 67 2.26 28.00 -4.52
N VAL A 68 1.04 27.52 -4.71
CA VAL A 68 0.15 27.99 -5.77
C VAL A 68 -0.58 29.22 -5.27
N LEU A 69 -0.40 30.36 -5.94
CA LEU A 69 -0.90 31.65 -5.48
C LEU A 69 -2.10 32.14 -6.31
N THR A 70 -3.04 32.79 -5.66
CA THR A 70 -4.13 33.51 -6.30
C THR A 70 -3.63 34.82 -6.94
N SER A 71 -4.45 35.47 -7.78
CA SER A 71 -4.11 36.76 -8.38
C SER A 71 -3.88 37.89 -7.36
N THR A 72 -4.33 37.72 -6.12
CA THR A 72 -4.09 38.66 -5.01
C THR A 72 -2.90 38.26 -4.14
N GLY A 73 -2.14 37.22 -4.51
CA GLY A 73 -0.97 36.73 -3.78
C GLY A 73 -1.29 35.81 -2.57
N GLY A 74 -2.56 35.49 -2.33
CA GLY A 74 -2.96 34.53 -1.29
C GLY A 74 -2.70 33.07 -1.68
N ASN A 75 -2.62 32.18 -0.70
CA ASN A 75 -2.52 30.74 -0.96
C ASN A 75 -3.81 30.21 -1.60
N ALA A 76 -3.71 29.64 -2.79
CA ALA A 76 -4.86 29.07 -3.50
C ALA A 76 -5.45 27.82 -2.81
N PHE A 77 -4.70 27.17 -1.90
CA PHE A 77 -5.11 26.00 -1.12
C PHE A 77 -5.31 26.33 0.38
N ALA A 78 -5.68 27.59 0.70
CA ALA A 78 -5.94 27.99 2.08
C ALA A 78 -7.14 27.28 2.73
N ASN A 79 -8.00 26.63 1.94
CA ASN A 79 -9.08 25.77 2.45
C ASN A 79 -8.59 24.46 3.06
N GLY A 80 -7.29 24.14 2.89
CA GLY A 80 -6.62 23.04 3.59
C GLY A 80 -6.65 21.72 2.84
N PHE A 81 -6.34 20.69 3.61
CA PHE A 81 -6.17 19.31 3.14
C PHE A 81 -6.89 18.36 4.08
N CYS A 82 -7.23 17.18 3.62
CA CYS A 82 -7.71 16.10 4.47
C CYS A 82 -7.10 14.75 4.08
N ASN A 83 -6.96 13.87 5.04
CA ASN A 83 -6.71 12.46 4.82
C ASN A 83 -8.00 11.80 4.33
N GLY A 84 -7.93 11.13 3.17
CA GLY A 84 -9.07 10.48 2.55
C GLY A 84 -9.56 11.14 1.25
N ALA A 85 -10.56 10.51 0.64
CA ALA A 85 -11.15 10.95 -0.61
C ALA A 85 -12.25 12.01 -0.38
N ALA A 86 -12.23 13.10 -1.16
CA ALA A 86 -13.23 14.16 -1.05
C ALA A 86 -14.65 13.67 -1.31
N THR A 87 -15.59 14.08 -0.47
CA THR A 87 -17.04 13.87 -0.64
C THR A 87 -17.75 15.11 -1.15
N ALA A 88 -17.07 16.26 -1.18
CA ALA A 88 -17.57 17.55 -1.68
C ALA A 88 -16.46 18.32 -2.40
N PRO A 89 -16.83 19.27 -3.29
CA PRO A 89 -15.84 20.10 -4.00
C PRO A 89 -15.14 21.14 -3.10
N THR A 90 -15.68 21.42 -1.94
CA THR A 90 -15.15 22.41 -0.99
C THR A 90 -15.11 21.85 0.42
N ASP A 91 -14.08 22.22 1.18
CA ASP A 91 -14.06 22.06 2.64
C ASP A 91 -14.23 23.47 3.28
N PRO A 92 -15.15 23.64 4.23
CA PRO A 92 -15.26 24.86 5.02
C PRO A 92 -14.14 25.00 6.08
N GLY A 93 -13.09 24.16 6.02
CA GLY A 93 -11.99 24.14 6.98
C GLY A 93 -12.23 23.24 8.20
N THR A 94 -13.21 22.34 8.11
CA THR A 94 -13.59 21.43 9.20
C THR A 94 -12.95 20.05 9.10
N GLY A 95 -12.35 19.70 7.94
CA GLY A 95 -11.79 18.37 7.66
C GLY A 95 -12.84 17.25 7.63
N THR A 96 -14.14 17.61 7.58
CA THR A 96 -15.24 16.62 7.67
C THR A 96 -15.76 16.15 6.31
N VAL A 97 -15.23 16.70 5.21
CA VAL A 97 -15.69 16.42 3.85
C VAL A 97 -14.86 15.35 3.13
N CYS A 98 -14.11 14.55 3.88
CA CYS A 98 -13.36 13.42 3.35
C CYS A 98 -13.84 12.11 3.96
N THR A 99 -13.90 11.09 3.11
CA THR A 99 -14.10 9.70 3.56
C THR A 99 -12.73 9.16 3.98
N PRO A 100 -12.57 8.62 5.20
CA PRO A 100 -11.32 7.99 5.63
C PRO A 100 -10.87 6.89 4.67
N ASP A 101 -9.59 6.59 4.69
CA ASP A 101 -9.01 5.48 3.95
C ASP A 101 -9.65 4.15 4.33
N HIS A 102 -9.66 3.23 3.37
CA HIS A 102 -10.35 1.95 3.53
C HIS A 102 -9.36 0.85 3.91
N ASP A 103 -9.63 0.24 5.06
CA ASP A 103 -9.09 -1.08 5.39
C ASP A 103 -9.66 -2.12 4.44
N ALA A 104 -8.86 -3.08 4.02
CA ALA A 104 -9.28 -4.08 3.06
C ALA A 104 -8.76 -5.47 3.37
N ALA A 105 -9.36 -6.47 2.70
CA ALA A 105 -8.86 -7.82 2.74
C ALA A 105 -7.45 -7.91 2.15
N ASP A 106 -6.61 -8.68 2.83
CA ASP A 106 -5.26 -9.03 2.41
C ASP A 106 -5.15 -10.54 2.26
N TYR A 107 -4.48 -11.00 1.20
CA TYR A 107 -4.23 -12.42 0.95
C TYR A 107 -2.89 -12.65 0.29
N ALA A 108 -2.26 -13.79 0.62
CA ALA A 108 -0.97 -14.14 0.09
C ALA A 108 -0.78 -15.65 -0.07
N VAL A 109 0.17 -15.99 -0.93
CA VAL A 109 0.70 -17.34 -1.09
C VAL A 109 2.20 -17.30 -0.92
N ARG A 110 2.76 -18.22 -0.14
CA ARG A 110 4.20 -18.29 0.13
C ARG A 110 4.77 -19.68 -0.03
N LEU A 111 6.02 -19.71 -0.43
CA LEU A 111 6.89 -20.88 -0.43
C LEU A 111 8.09 -20.58 0.45
N GLY A 112 8.48 -21.51 1.29
CA GLY A 112 9.61 -21.29 2.17
C GLY A 112 10.37 -22.57 2.51
N TYR A 113 11.50 -22.37 3.16
CA TYR A 113 12.32 -23.43 3.71
C TYR A 113 12.83 -22.99 5.08
N ASP A 114 12.64 -23.86 6.08
CA ASP A 114 13.13 -23.69 7.43
C ASP A 114 14.20 -24.73 7.74
N ALA A 115 15.22 -24.34 8.49
CA ALA A 115 16.21 -25.22 9.09
C ALA A 115 16.13 -25.08 10.61
N ARG A 116 16.01 -26.21 11.32
CA ARG A 116 15.90 -26.24 12.77
C ARG A 116 17.21 -26.68 13.43
N PHE A 117 17.62 -25.93 14.46
CA PHE A 117 18.81 -26.15 15.27
C PHE A 117 18.40 -26.21 16.76
N GLY A 118 18.00 -27.38 17.24
CA GLY A 118 17.41 -27.51 18.57
C GLY A 118 16.08 -26.77 18.70
N ASN A 119 16.03 -25.73 19.51
CA ASN A 119 14.85 -24.87 19.66
C ASN A 119 14.87 -23.64 18.74
N LEU A 120 15.95 -23.42 18.02
CA LEU A 120 16.07 -22.30 17.08
C LEU A 120 15.66 -22.76 15.66
N VAL A 121 14.89 -21.93 14.97
CA VAL A 121 14.50 -22.12 13.58
C VAL A 121 14.97 -20.93 12.77
N ALA A 122 15.69 -21.18 11.69
CA ALA A 122 16.07 -20.15 10.72
C ALA A 122 15.53 -20.52 9.35
N GLY A 123 14.93 -19.59 8.63
CA GLY A 123 14.31 -19.88 7.35
C GLY A 123 14.32 -18.71 6.40
N VAL A 124 13.93 -19.02 5.17
CA VAL A 124 13.71 -18.04 4.09
C VAL A 124 12.40 -18.35 3.40
N LEU A 125 11.74 -17.33 2.90
CA LEU A 125 10.50 -17.49 2.14
C LEU A 125 10.41 -16.47 1.01
N VAL A 126 9.65 -16.83 -0.02
CA VAL A 126 9.17 -15.93 -1.07
C VAL A 126 7.65 -15.92 -1.01
N GLU A 127 7.07 -14.74 -1.11
CA GLU A 127 5.63 -14.53 -0.99
C GLU A 127 5.12 -13.61 -2.09
N GLY A 128 4.00 -13.98 -2.71
CA GLY A 128 3.17 -13.09 -3.53
C GLY A 128 1.94 -12.69 -2.73
N SER A 129 1.67 -11.40 -2.64
CA SER A 129 0.54 -10.84 -1.87
C SER A 129 -0.24 -9.79 -2.65
N LYS A 130 -1.50 -9.62 -2.27
CA LYS A 130 -2.40 -8.58 -2.77
C LYS A 130 -3.32 -8.10 -1.65
N ASN A 131 -3.64 -6.79 -1.68
CA ASN A 131 -4.75 -6.22 -0.90
C ASN A 131 -5.44 -5.13 -1.72
N ASP A 132 -6.63 -4.72 -1.29
CA ASP A 132 -7.43 -3.68 -1.92
C ASP A 132 -7.50 -2.41 -1.03
N ALA A 133 -6.59 -2.26 -0.06
CA ALA A 133 -6.49 -1.07 0.79
C ALA A 133 -5.98 0.12 -0.02
N THR A 134 -6.56 1.28 0.23
CA THR A 134 -6.22 2.52 -0.47
C THR A 134 -5.88 3.62 0.51
N ASP A 135 -4.93 4.45 0.13
CA ASP A 135 -4.49 5.65 0.83
C ASP A 135 -4.79 6.88 -0.05
N SER A 136 -5.56 7.81 0.45
CA SER A 136 -6.03 8.99 -0.26
C SER A 136 -5.69 10.27 0.47
N THR A 137 -5.30 11.30 -0.28
CA THR A 137 -5.11 12.67 0.23
C THR A 137 -5.81 13.65 -0.69
N THR A 138 -6.59 14.56 -0.10
CA THR A 138 -7.31 15.59 -0.85
C THR A 138 -6.84 16.98 -0.47
N ALA A 139 -6.65 17.81 -1.48
CA ALA A 139 -6.43 19.26 -1.36
C ALA A 139 -7.69 20.02 -1.81
N PHE A 140 -8.00 21.14 -1.14
CA PHE A 140 -9.14 22.02 -1.47
C PHE A 140 -8.67 23.43 -1.84
N SER A 141 -9.05 23.86 -3.04
CA SER A 141 -8.71 25.23 -3.46
C SER A 141 -9.76 26.24 -3.02
N THR A 142 -9.34 27.51 -2.89
CA THR A 142 -10.19 28.66 -2.58
C THR A 142 -11.17 29.00 -3.71
N THR A 143 -10.83 28.67 -4.95
CA THR A 143 -11.80 28.52 -6.04
C THR A 143 -12.39 27.13 -5.90
N PRO A 144 -13.70 26.97 -5.65
CA PRO A 144 -14.28 25.73 -5.16
C PRO A 144 -13.92 24.50 -6.02
N ALA A 145 -12.89 23.76 -5.64
CA ALA A 145 -12.51 22.51 -6.27
C ALA A 145 -11.71 21.60 -5.31
N SER A 146 -11.91 20.30 -5.42
CA SER A 146 -11.15 19.27 -4.74
C SER A 146 -10.18 18.57 -5.69
N TYR A 147 -9.06 18.09 -5.14
CA TYR A 147 -7.98 17.39 -5.84
C TYR A 147 -7.57 16.21 -5.01
N THR A 148 -8.05 15.04 -5.36
CA THR A 148 -7.85 13.79 -4.60
C THR A 148 -6.82 12.92 -5.29
N PHE A 149 -5.78 12.60 -4.57
CA PHE A 149 -4.77 11.61 -4.92
C PHE A 149 -5.06 10.34 -4.16
N THR A 150 -5.16 9.21 -4.85
CA THR A 150 -5.38 7.89 -4.25
C THR A 150 -4.33 6.93 -4.76
N ARG A 151 -3.73 6.16 -3.87
CA ARG A 151 -2.80 5.09 -4.20
C ARG A 151 -3.22 3.78 -3.53
N GLY A 152 -2.89 2.66 -4.16
CA GLY A 152 -3.20 1.33 -3.65
C GLY A 152 -2.23 0.29 -4.17
N LEU A 153 -2.17 -0.87 -3.50
CA LEU A 153 -1.33 -1.99 -3.88
C LEU A 153 -2.07 -2.88 -4.89
N ASP A 154 -1.52 -3.05 -6.10
CA ASP A 154 -2.03 -4.06 -7.04
C ASP A 154 -1.55 -5.47 -6.64
N TYR A 155 -0.23 -5.65 -6.50
CA TYR A 155 0.39 -6.85 -5.95
C TYR A 155 1.80 -6.55 -5.44
N ALA A 156 2.32 -7.45 -4.58
CA ALA A 156 3.71 -7.41 -4.14
C ALA A 156 4.34 -8.80 -4.20
N ILE A 157 5.64 -8.83 -4.48
CA ILE A 157 6.50 -10.00 -4.35
C ILE A 157 7.56 -9.68 -3.32
N SER A 158 7.70 -10.53 -2.29
CA SER A 158 8.67 -10.32 -1.23
C SER A 158 9.55 -11.55 -1.03
N ALA A 159 10.77 -11.31 -0.58
CA ALA A 159 11.68 -12.34 -0.09
C ALA A 159 12.05 -11.98 1.34
N ARG A 160 11.75 -12.88 2.29
CA ARG A 160 11.94 -12.62 3.72
C ARG A 160 12.80 -13.69 4.37
N ALA A 161 13.67 -13.30 5.28
CA ALA A 161 14.28 -14.19 6.26
C ALA A 161 13.33 -14.37 7.45
N ARG A 162 13.41 -15.51 8.10
CA ARG A 162 12.64 -15.86 9.29
C ARG A 162 13.57 -16.41 10.36
N LEU A 163 13.44 -15.92 11.60
CA LEU A 163 14.15 -16.42 12.75
C LEU A 163 13.16 -16.68 13.87
N GLY A 164 13.12 -17.91 14.37
CA GLY A 164 12.11 -18.33 15.32
C GLY A 164 12.63 -19.20 16.45
N PHE A 165 11.78 -19.33 17.46
CA PHE A 165 11.98 -20.19 18.61
C PHE A 165 10.83 -21.18 18.69
N ALA A 166 11.15 -22.48 18.69
CA ALA A 166 10.20 -23.60 18.74
C ALA A 166 10.44 -24.43 19.99
N PRO A 167 9.81 -24.07 21.13
CA PRO A 167 9.89 -24.87 22.35
C PRO A 167 9.06 -26.16 22.15
N GLY A 168 9.74 -27.28 21.97
CA GLY A 168 9.07 -28.54 21.63
C GLY A 168 8.72 -28.65 20.14
N ASN A 169 7.84 -29.58 19.76
CA ASN A 169 7.61 -29.95 18.36
C ASN A 169 6.35 -29.33 17.74
N ARG A 170 5.56 -28.54 18.46
CA ARG A 170 4.26 -28.07 17.97
C ARG A 170 4.11 -26.58 17.80
N GLY A 171 4.90 -25.78 18.48
CA GLY A 171 4.77 -24.33 18.43
C GLY A 171 6.02 -23.67 17.87
N LEU A 172 5.85 -22.60 17.10
CA LEU A 172 6.90 -21.72 16.62
C LEU A 172 6.48 -20.29 16.82
N MET A 173 7.32 -19.49 17.48
CA MET A 173 7.23 -18.03 17.46
C MET A 173 8.39 -17.50 16.63
N TYR A 174 8.14 -16.51 15.78
CA TYR A 174 9.16 -16.01 14.86
C TYR A 174 9.05 -14.51 14.61
N VAL A 175 10.17 -13.94 14.22
CA VAL A 175 10.27 -12.65 13.55
C VAL A 175 10.68 -12.87 12.10
N THR A 176 10.24 -11.98 11.22
CA THR A 176 10.53 -12.07 9.79
C THR A 176 10.76 -10.68 9.20
N GLY A 177 11.54 -10.61 8.14
CA GLY A 177 11.73 -9.36 7.41
C GLY A 177 12.56 -9.53 6.16
N GLY A 178 12.40 -8.60 5.23
CA GLY A 178 13.13 -8.61 3.99
C GLY A 178 12.62 -7.63 2.95
N PRO A 179 13.27 -7.58 1.78
CA PRO A 179 12.87 -6.72 0.67
C PRO A 179 11.54 -7.16 0.04
N SER A 180 10.83 -6.18 -0.48
CA SER A 180 9.60 -6.36 -1.22
C SER A 180 9.59 -5.47 -2.46
N TYR A 181 8.98 -5.95 -3.54
CA TYR A 181 8.82 -5.24 -4.80
C TYR A 181 7.35 -5.26 -5.19
N ALA A 182 6.73 -4.08 -5.27
CA ALA A 182 5.30 -3.92 -5.39
C ALA A 182 4.91 -3.10 -6.60
N LYS A 183 3.78 -3.44 -7.21
CA LYS A 183 3.10 -2.58 -8.16
C LYS A 183 2.10 -1.71 -7.42
N LEU A 184 2.29 -0.38 -7.48
CA LEU A 184 1.34 0.61 -6.98
C LEU A 184 0.54 1.16 -8.15
N ASN A 185 -0.75 1.34 -7.91
CA ASN A 185 -1.69 2.00 -8.81
C ASN A 185 -2.09 3.34 -8.19
N HIS A 186 -2.06 4.40 -9.02
CA HIS A 186 -2.47 5.73 -8.62
C HIS A 186 -3.68 6.18 -9.42
N THR A 187 -4.57 6.88 -8.74
CA THR A 187 -5.73 7.53 -9.35
C THR A 187 -5.80 8.97 -8.87
N PHE A 188 -6.02 9.87 -9.80
CA PHE A 188 -6.27 11.28 -9.52
C PHE A 188 -7.66 11.65 -9.94
N THR A 189 -8.41 12.28 -9.03
CA THR A 189 -9.76 12.81 -9.32
C THR A 189 -9.86 14.27 -8.87
N THR A 190 -10.59 15.08 -9.61
CA THR A 190 -10.78 16.49 -9.28
C THR A 190 -12.13 17.00 -9.78
N THR A 191 -12.68 17.97 -9.09
CA THR A 191 -13.86 18.73 -9.52
C THR A 191 -13.50 19.98 -10.35
N ASN A 192 -12.20 20.28 -10.55
CA ASN A 192 -11.74 21.35 -11.42
C ASN A 192 -11.86 20.91 -12.90
N THR A 193 -12.67 21.61 -13.67
CA THR A 193 -12.96 21.32 -15.07
C THR A 193 -12.28 22.27 -16.06
N VAL A 194 -11.56 23.30 -15.57
CA VAL A 194 -10.96 24.33 -16.43
C VAL A 194 -9.48 24.10 -16.70
N ASN A 195 -8.76 23.48 -15.77
CA ASN A 195 -7.36 23.10 -15.98
C ASN A 195 -7.27 21.72 -16.63
N SER A 196 -6.15 21.41 -17.28
CA SER A 196 -5.82 20.07 -17.72
C SER A 196 -5.00 19.31 -16.69
N PHE A 197 -5.22 18.01 -16.55
CA PHE A 197 -4.52 17.17 -15.57
C PHE A 197 -3.98 15.93 -16.29
N THR A 198 -2.67 15.71 -16.18
CA THR A 198 -2.00 14.54 -16.76
C THR A 198 -1.28 13.80 -15.65
N GLN A 199 -1.67 12.56 -15.40
CA GLN A 199 -0.97 11.69 -14.47
C GLN A 199 0.30 11.15 -15.11
N VAL A 200 1.41 11.22 -14.38
CA VAL A 200 2.71 10.70 -14.80
C VAL A 200 3.08 9.52 -13.90
N ASN A 201 3.40 8.39 -14.51
CA ASN A 201 3.72 7.12 -13.85
C ASN A 201 2.61 6.58 -12.91
N PRO A 202 1.34 6.52 -13.34
CA PRO A 202 0.23 6.08 -12.48
C PRO A 202 0.36 4.62 -12.05
N ASP A 203 1.02 3.78 -12.86
CA ASP A 203 1.25 2.36 -12.60
C ASP A 203 2.74 2.10 -12.51
N LYS A 204 3.29 1.95 -11.31
CA LYS A 204 4.73 1.78 -11.14
C LYS A 204 5.11 0.66 -10.19
N MET A 205 6.20 0.00 -10.56
CA MET A 205 6.87 -0.93 -9.66
C MET A 205 7.82 -0.18 -8.74
N VAL A 206 7.68 -0.39 -7.44
CA VAL A 206 8.46 0.28 -6.40
C VAL A 206 9.12 -0.71 -5.45
N TRP A 207 10.29 -0.36 -4.95
CA TRP A 207 10.97 -1.10 -3.91
C TRP A 207 10.47 -0.70 -2.53
N GLY A 208 10.40 -1.70 -1.67
CA GLY A 208 10.04 -1.55 -0.27
C GLY A 208 10.64 -2.65 0.59
N TRP A 209 10.15 -2.76 1.79
CA TRP A 209 10.52 -3.80 2.74
C TRP A 209 9.33 -4.16 3.63
N GLN A 210 9.39 -5.36 4.18
CA GLN A 210 8.42 -5.88 5.13
C GLN A 210 9.15 -6.37 6.37
N ALA A 211 8.56 -6.16 7.54
CA ALA A 211 9.05 -6.72 8.79
C ALA A 211 7.88 -7.00 9.73
N GLY A 212 8.02 -8.05 10.52
CA GLY A 212 6.98 -8.42 11.47
C GLY A 212 7.31 -9.69 12.24
N GLY A 213 6.27 -10.37 12.65
CA GLY A 213 6.40 -11.62 13.40
C GLY A 213 5.10 -12.37 13.50
N GLY A 214 5.19 -13.59 13.96
CA GLY A 214 4.02 -14.46 14.07
C GLY A 214 4.25 -15.64 14.97
N ALA A 215 3.19 -16.42 15.09
CA ALA A 215 3.21 -17.70 15.76
C ALA A 215 2.48 -18.75 14.92
N GLU A 216 3.02 -19.94 14.89
CA GLU A 216 2.43 -21.11 14.20
C GLU A 216 2.35 -22.30 15.14
N VAL A 217 1.33 -23.12 14.96
CA VAL A 217 1.18 -24.41 15.64
C VAL A 217 0.98 -25.52 14.62
N VAL A 218 1.57 -26.67 14.86
CA VAL A 218 1.37 -27.88 14.06
C VAL A 218 0.09 -28.57 14.53
N LEU A 219 -0.84 -28.76 13.61
CA LEU A 219 -2.10 -29.47 13.87
C LEU A 219 -1.96 -31.00 13.69
N GLY A 220 -1.06 -31.43 12.81
CA GLY A 220 -0.79 -32.81 12.46
C GLY A 220 -0.72 -33.01 10.93
N GLY A 221 -0.11 -34.13 10.49
CA GLY A 221 -0.02 -34.46 9.05
C GLY A 221 0.67 -33.36 8.20
N GLY A 222 1.63 -32.64 8.77
CA GLY A 222 2.32 -31.54 8.06
C GLY A 222 1.54 -30.21 8.04
N VAL A 223 0.30 -30.18 8.52
CA VAL A 223 -0.54 -28.96 8.50
C VAL A 223 -0.17 -28.05 9.67
N THR A 224 0.03 -26.76 9.38
CA THR A 224 0.26 -25.71 10.37
C THR A 224 -0.81 -24.63 10.28
N LEU A 225 -1.17 -24.06 11.41
CA LEU A 225 -2.03 -22.88 11.54
C LEU A 225 -1.29 -21.82 12.31
N GLY A 226 -1.35 -20.59 11.84
CA GLY A 226 -0.64 -19.46 12.48
C GLY A 226 -1.34 -18.13 12.33
N MET A 227 -0.76 -17.14 13.00
CA MET A 227 -1.08 -15.74 12.87
C MET A 227 0.20 -14.96 12.60
N GLU A 228 0.13 -13.99 11.71
CA GLU A 228 1.27 -13.13 11.34
C GLU A 228 0.83 -11.68 11.30
N TYR A 229 1.65 -10.82 11.85
CA TYR A 229 1.59 -9.38 11.70
C TYR A 229 2.78 -8.92 10.87
N LEU A 230 2.55 -8.03 9.88
CA LEU A 230 3.59 -7.39 9.08
C LEU A 230 3.35 -5.89 9.00
N TYR A 231 4.40 -5.13 9.14
CA TYR A 231 4.51 -3.77 8.67
C TYR A 231 5.13 -3.77 7.28
N ASN A 232 4.50 -3.05 6.36
CA ASN A 232 4.89 -2.95 4.95
C ASN A 232 5.20 -1.49 4.63
N ARG A 233 6.31 -1.22 3.94
CA ARG A 233 6.67 0.14 3.53
C ARG A 233 7.27 0.14 2.14
N TYR A 234 6.70 0.95 1.25
CA TYR A 234 7.14 1.11 -0.14
C TYR A 234 7.48 2.57 -0.40
N ARG A 235 8.52 2.83 -1.21
CA ARG A 235 8.97 4.18 -1.53
C ARG A 235 8.39 4.60 -2.88
N ASP A 236 7.40 5.50 -2.82
CA ASP A 236 6.65 6.02 -3.96
C ASP A 236 7.03 7.49 -4.20
N ARG A 237 7.91 7.76 -5.17
CA ARG A 237 8.47 9.09 -5.40
C ARG A 237 8.32 9.62 -6.82
N ASP A 238 7.87 8.78 -7.74
CA ASP A 238 7.93 9.11 -9.16
C ASP A 238 6.54 9.39 -9.76
N TYR A 239 5.49 9.25 -8.95
CA TYR A 239 4.14 9.65 -9.35
C TYR A 239 3.92 11.12 -9.07
N TYR A 240 3.39 11.84 -10.07
CA TYR A 240 2.90 13.20 -9.92
C TYR A 240 1.82 13.50 -10.94
N VAL A 241 1.06 14.58 -10.69
CA VAL A 241 0.07 15.11 -11.62
C VAL A 241 0.59 16.41 -12.18
N GLN A 242 0.71 16.50 -13.50
CA GLN A 242 1.00 17.74 -14.21
C GLN A 242 -0.31 18.50 -14.45
N VAL A 243 -0.39 19.70 -13.89
CA VAL A 243 -1.54 20.58 -14.03
C VAL A 243 -1.22 21.64 -15.08
N GLY A 244 -1.85 21.54 -16.24
CA GLY A 244 -1.69 22.51 -17.33
C GLY A 244 -2.77 23.59 -17.33
N PRO A 245 -2.64 24.58 -18.20
CA PRO A 245 -3.59 25.70 -18.27
C PRO A 245 -5.01 25.25 -18.70
N GLY A 246 -5.14 24.24 -19.55
CA GLY A 246 -6.45 23.84 -20.09
C GLY A 246 -7.17 25.03 -20.78
N THR A 247 -8.41 25.29 -20.36
CA THR A 247 -9.23 26.44 -20.80
C THR A 247 -9.22 27.58 -19.78
N ALA A 248 -8.38 27.50 -18.75
CA ALA A 248 -8.32 28.45 -17.65
C ALA A 248 -7.79 29.81 -18.12
N GLY A 249 -8.38 30.90 -17.61
CA GLY A 249 -7.94 32.26 -17.89
C GLY A 249 -6.61 32.63 -17.20
N ALA A 250 -6.00 33.75 -17.61
CA ALA A 250 -4.70 34.17 -17.11
C ALA A 250 -4.64 34.45 -15.59
N THR A 251 -5.78 34.66 -14.94
CA THR A 251 -5.87 34.86 -13.47
C THR A 251 -6.02 33.58 -12.68
N ASN A 252 -6.07 32.42 -13.36
CA ASN A 252 -6.15 31.12 -12.69
C ASN A 252 -4.86 30.87 -11.90
N PRO A 253 -4.94 30.38 -10.64
CA PRO A 253 -3.78 30.18 -9.77
C PRO A 253 -2.69 29.28 -10.36
N PHE A 254 -3.06 28.19 -11.03
CA PHE A 254 -2.07 27.31 -11.68
C PHE A 254 -1.39 27.97 -12.88
N VAL A 255 -2.13 28.78 -13.64
CA VAL A 255 -1.56 29.53 -14.78
C VAL A 255 -0.61 30.62 -14.29
N LEU A 256 -0.98 31.34 -13.23
CA LEU A 256 -0.14 32.37 -12.61
C LEU A 256 1.14 31.77 -12.04
N SER A 257 1.06 30.65 -11.34
CA SER A 257 2.20 30.05 -10.64
C SER A 257 3.11 29.22 -11.56
N GLY A 258 2.56 28.50 -12.54
CA GLY A 258 3.33 27.56 -13.40
C GLY A 258 3.56 28.04 -14.83
N GLY A 259 2.91 29.14 -15.25
CA GLY A 259 2.96 29.63 -16.63
C GLY A 259 2.46 28.57 -17.65
N ALA A 260 2.98 28.66 -18.88
CA ALA A 260 2.63 27.74 -19.95
C ALA A 260 3.06 26.27 -19.69
N GLY A 261 4.06 26.06 -18.85
CA GLY A 261 4.58 24.74 -18.52
C GLY A 261 3.80 23.99 -17.44
N GLY A 262 2.91 24.69 -16.72
CA GLY A 262 2.08 24.13 -15.68
C GLY A 262 2.81 23.90 -14.35
N VAL A 263 2.11 23.25 -13.43
CA VAL A 263 2.53 22.94 -12.06
C VAL A 263 2.55 21.43 -11.88
N TYR A 264 3.52 20.90 -11.15
CA TYR A 264 3.50 19.51 -10.69
C TYR A 264 2.93 19.45 -9.29
N ALA A 265 2.04 18.49 -9.06
CA ALA A 265 1.40 18.24 -7.78
C ALA A 265 1.60 16.79 -7.35
N VAL A 266 1.88 16.57 -6.08
CA VAL A 266 2.14 15.22 -5.52
C VAL A 266 1.68 15.15 -4.06
N GLN A 267 1.37 13.94 -3.58
CA GLN A 267 1.24 13.71 -2.13
C GLN A 267 2.58 13.97 -1.44
N GLN A 268 2.55 14.66 -0.30
CA GLN A 268 3.78 15.03 0.43
C GLN A 268 4.51 13.81 0.98
N ASP A 269 3.78 12.79 1.50
CA ASP A 269 4.43 11.57 1.97
C ASP A 269 4.77 10.64 0.79
N PRO A 270 6.08 10.45 0.51
CA PRO A 270 6.53 9.57 -0.55
C PRO A 270 6.52 8.10 -0.14
N ASN A 271 6.04 7.76 1.05
CA ASN A 271 5.99 6.38 1.52
C ASN A 271 4.53 5.90 1.53
N TYR A 272 4.33 4.71 0.99
CA TYR A 272 3.10 3.97 1.12
C TYR A 272 3.33 2.88 2.15
N ASP A 273 2.74 3.02 3.31
CA ASP A 273 2.91 2.10 4.43
C ASP A 273 1.57 1.63 5.01
N PHE A 274 1.54 0.38 5.40
CA PHE A 274 0.37 -0.26 5.96
C PHE A 274 0.74 -1.48 6.82
N HIS A 275 -0.19 -1.86 7.69
CA HIS A 275 -0.09 -3.01 8.56
C HIS A 275 -0.97 -4.13 8.04
N THR A 276 -0.51 -5.38 8.14
CA THR A 276 -1.33 -6.55 7.83
C THR A 276 -1.40 -7.49 9.01
N PHE A 277 -2.60 -8.00 9.27
CA PHE A 277 -2.88 -9.04 10.27
C PHE A 277 -3.47 -10.23 9.55
N ARG A 278 -2.79 -11.37 9.57
CA ARG A 278 -3.10 -12.54 8.75
C ARG A 278 -3.26 -13.79 9.59
N ALA A 279 -4.24 -14.62 9.25
CA ALA A 279 -4.22 -16.04 9.56
C ALA A 279 -3.42 -16.77 8.46
N VAL A 280 -2.61 -17.73 8.83
CA VAL A 280 -1.72 -18.47 7.94
C VAL A 280 -2.03 -19.96 8.05
N LEU A 281 -2.32 -20.62 6.94
CA LEU A 281 -2.48 -22.06 6.83
C LEU A 281 -1.33 -22.61 5.98
N GLY A 282 -0.50 -23.45 6.57
CA GLY A 282 0.69 -24.01 5.94
C GLY A 282 0.63 -25.53 5.81
N PHE A 283 1.40 -26.03 4.86
CA PHE A 283 1.69 -27.44 4.71
C PHE A 283 3.20 -27.65 4.58
N ARG A 284 3.76 -28.53 5.41
CA ARG A 284 5.17 -28.89 5.47
C ARG A 284 5.38 -30.29 4.89
N PHE A 285 6.45 -30.43 4.14
CA PHE A 285 6.82 -31.69 3.47
C PHE A 285 7.91 -32.42 4.26
#